data_d12308b0ebc0fac80300127430b9e811
#
_entry.id   d12308b0ebc0fac80300127430b9e811
#
_cell.length_a   1.000
_cell.length_b   1.000
_cell.length_c   1.000
_cell.angle_alpha   90.00
_cell.angle_beta   90.00
_cell.angle_gamma   90.00
#
_symmetry.space_group_name_H-M   'P 1'
#
loop_
_entity.id
_entity.type
_entity.pdbx_description
1 polymer ?
#
loop_
_entity_poly.entity_id
_entity_poly.type
_entity_poly.pdbx_seq_one_letter_code
_entity_poly.pdbx_strand_id
1 'polypeptide(L)'
;MDRTYLRGDMYYADLGKGVGSEQKGYRPVVIIQNDVGNQHSPTVIIAAITSKVGVKPKLPTHYFINAEDGLDLPSVILLEQLRTIDKRRLDKYIGRLKKKHIDGMNHALAISIDLIQNTPHSLLMCLCSTCAENFRSTGAYYLRRVDSKQAGKDTCTYCNQRMGFDYEVIRRNQEGGK
;
A
#
# COMPACT_ATOMS: atom_id res chain seq x y z
N MET A 1 -33.06 13.07 -9.08
CA MET A 1 -32.61 11.70 -9.38
C MET A 1 -31.63 11.31 -8.29
N ASP A 2 -32.00 10.29 -7.51
CA ASP A 2 -31.07 9.77 -6.49
C ASP A 2 -29.85 9.17 -7.19
N ARG A 3 -28.68 9.72 -6.88
CA ARG A 3 -27.42 9.28 -7.44
C ARG A 3 -27.00 7.96 -6.74
N THR A 4 -26.95 6.86 -7.48
CA THR A 4 -26.48 5.58 -6.94
C THR A 4 -24.94 5.62 -6.85
N TYR A 5 -24.38 5.37 -5.68
CA TYR A 5 -22.94 5.28 -5.45
C TYR A 5 -22.57 3.82 -5.27
N LEU A 6 -21.56 3.36 -5.99
CA LEU A 6 -21.13 1.96 -5.95
C LEU A 6 -19.63 1.86 -5.63
N ARG A 7 -19.22 0.74 -5.04
CA ARG A 7 -17.81 0.44 -4.81
C ARG A 7 -17.04 0.43 -6.14
N GLY A 8 -15.91 1.13 -6.17
CA GLY A 8 -15.09 1.31 -7.36
C GLY A 8 -15.47 2.52 -8.21
N ASP A 9 -16.55 3.23 -7.91
CA ASP A 9 -16.86 4.50 -8.56
C ASP A 9 -15.82 5.55 -8.17
N MET A 10 -15.36 6.32 -9.14
CA MET A 10 -14.41 7.40 -8.97
C MET A 10 -15.09 8.75 -9.18
N TYR A 11 -14.76 9.69 -8.30
CA TYR A 11 -15.27 11.05 -8.31
C TYR A 11 -14.16 12.04 -8.04
N TYR A 12 -14.33 13.28 -8.48
CA TYR A 12 -13.64 14.39 -7.85
C TYR A 12 -14.31 14.72 -6.52
N ALA A 13 -13.48 14.98 -5.49
CA ALA A 13 -13.96 15.38 -4.17
C ALA A 13 -13.04 16.43 -3.55
N ASP A 14 -13.61 17.38 -2.82
CA ASP A 14 -12.83 18.29 -1.99
C ASP A 14 -12.54 17.63 -0.64
N LEU A 15 -11.27 17.29 -0.42
CA LEU A 15 -10.79 16.73 0.84
C LEU A 15 -10.47 17.79 1.90
N GLY A 16 -10.62 19.09 1.56
CA GLY A 16 -10.33 20.19 2.45
C GLY A 16 -8.85 20.34 2.78
N LYS A 17 -8.58 20.91 3.95
CA LYS A 17 -7.21 21.10 4.46
C LYS A 17 -6.71 19.79 5.07
N GLY A 18 -5.49 19.38 4.72
CA GLY A 18 -4.79 18.25 5.33
C GLY A 18 -3.66 18.73 6.24
N VAL A 19 -3.21 17.87 7.13
CA VAL A 19 -2.05 18.10 8.00
C VAL A 19 -0.87 17.26 7.49
N GLY A 20 0.29 17.87 7.35
CA GLY A 20 1.51 17.18 6.92
C GLY A 20 1.35 16.50 5.56
N SER A 21 1.52 15.17 5.54
CA SER A 21 1.47 14.33 4.33
C SER A 21 0.08 13.85 3.93
N GLU A 22 -0.97 14.25 4.64
CA GLU A 22 -2.34 13.90 4.26
C GLU A 22 -2.68 14.42 2.86
N GLN A 23 -3.46 13.64 2.12
CA GLN A 23 -3.99 14.09 0.84
C GLN A 23 -5.06 15.16 1.06
N LYS A 24 -5.01 16.26 0.31
CA LYS A 24 -5.84 17.47 0.53
C LYS A 24 -6.30 18.10 -0.77
N GLY A 25 -7.27 19.02 -0.64
CA GLY A 25 -7.82 19.80 -1.75
C GLY A 25 -8.70 18.96 -2.69
N TYR A 26 -9.06 19.58 -3.80
CA TYR A 26 -9.90 18.98 -4.82
C TYR A 26 -9.11 17.97 -5.66
N ARG A 27 -9.55 16.71 -5.68
CA ARG A 27 -8.81 15.62 -6.34
C ARG A 27 -9.67 14.40 -6.64
N PRO A 28 -9.20 13.49 -7.50
CA PRO A 28 -9.84 12.20 -7.70
C PRO A 28 -9.78 11.34 -6.43
N VAL A 29 -10.88 10.63 -6.17
CA VAL A 29 -11.03 9.64 -5.11
C VAL A 29 -11.76 8.42 -5.66
N VAL A 30 -11.60 7.26 -5.04
CA VAL A 30 -12.38 6.05 -5.33
C VAL A 30 -13.18 5.62 -4.11
N ILE A 31 -14.42 5.21 -4.31
CA ILE A 31 -15.27 4.64 -3.26
C ILE A 31 -14.81 3.22 -2.96
N ILE A 32 -14.45 2.96 -1.71
CA ILE A 32 -14.04 1.63 -1.24
C ILE A 32 -15.04 0.99 -0.30
N GLN A 33 -16.03 1.75 0.20
CA GLN A 33 -17.13 1.24 1.01
C GLN A 33 -17.96 0.24 0.20
N ASN A 34 -18.53 -0.77 0.87
CA ASN A 34 -19.43 -1.74 0.23
C ASN A 34 -20.75 -1.09 -0.21
N ASP A 35 -21.44 -1.73 -1.17
CA ASP A 35 -22.62 -1.15 -1.81
C ASP A 35 -23.83 -1.04 -0.86
N VAL A 36 -23.96 -1.93 0.12
CA VAL A 36 -25.01 -1.82 1.16
C VAL A 36 -24.79 -0.56 2.00
N GLY A 37 -23.57 -0.32 2.46
CA GLY A 37 -23.21 0.92 3.15
C GLY A 37 -23.41 2.14 2.25
N ASN A 38 -23.03 2.05 0.97
CA ASN A 38 -23.23 3.12 0.01
C ASN A 38 -24.70 3.47 -0.21
N GLN A 39 -25.59 2.51 -0.12
CA GLN A 39 -27.02 2.73 -0.28
C GLN A 39 -27.64 3.44 0.95
N HIS A 40 -27.25 3.03 2.15
CA HIS A 40 -27.95 3.42 3.39
C HIS A 40 -27.27 4.52 4.20
N SER A 41 -25.97 4.74 4.03
CA SER A 41 -25.23 5.78 4.78
C SER A 41 -25.23 7.12 4.03
N PRO A 42 -25.30 8.27 4.74
CA PRO A 42 -25.04 9.58 4.15
C PRO A 42 -23.56 9.82 3.83
N THR A 43 -22.68 8.96 4.32
CA THR A 43 -21.23 9.04 4.11
C THR A 43 -20.71 7.86 3.28
N VAL A 44 -19.51 8.02 2.73
CA VAL A 44 -18.77 6.97 2.03
C VAL A 44 -17.33 6.93 2.52
N ILE A 45 -16.74 5.71 2.52
CA ILE A 45 -15.31 5.54 2.72
C ILE A 45 -14.63 5.60 1.35
N ILE A 46 -13.62 6.46 1.23
CA ILE A 46 -12.87 6.68 -0.01
C ILE A 46 -11.37 6.47 0.21
N ALA A 47 -10.66 6.19 -0.88
CA ALA A 47 -9.22 6.29 -0.98
C ALA A 47 -8.86 7.42 -1.95
N ALA A 48 -7.81 8.18 -1.64
CA ALA A 48 -7.34 9.26 -2.50
C ALA A 48 -6.58 8.71 -3.71
N ILE A 49 -6.73 9.37 -4.86
CA ILE A 49 -6.00 9.07 -6.10
C ILE A 49 -5.03 10.21 -6.40
N THR A 50 -3.83 9.89 -6.90
CA THR A 50 -2.82 10.87 -7.32
C THR A 50 -2.16 10.47 -8.63
N SER A 51 -1.94 11.44 -9.52
CA SER A 51 -1.15 11.26 -10.75
C SER A 51 0.36 11.45 -10.56
N LYS A 52 0.82 11.77 -9.34
CA LYS A 52 2.26 11.89 -9.02
C LYS A 52 2.92 10.53 -8.83
N VAL A 53 3.00 9.76 -9.90
CA VAL A 53 3.41 8.33 -9.88
C VAL A 53 4.90 8.14 -9.60
N GLY A 54 5.76 9.12 -9.92
CA GLY A 54 7.23 8.99 -9.82
C GLY A 54 7.86 9.52 -8.52
N VAL A 55 7.09 10.16 -7.65
CA VAL A 55 7.64 10.94 -6.52
C VAL A 55 7.61 10.16 -5.19
N LYS A 56 6.82 9.10 -5.10
CA LYS A 56 6.70 8.29 -3.88
C LYS A 56 7.26 6.88 -4.08
N PRO A 57 7.90 6.30 -3.06
CA PRO A 57 8.29 4.89 -3.11
C PRO A 57 7.06 4.02 -3.40
N LYS A 58 7.27 2.92 -4.13
CA LYS A 58 6.22 1.92 -4.41
C LYS A 58 5.90 1.18 -3.10
N LEU A 59 4.92 1.67 -2.36
CA LEU A 59 4.44 0.99 -1.15
C LEU A 59 3.50 -0.16 -1.54
N PRO A 60 3.44 -1.24 -0.78
CA PRO A 60 2.50 -2.34 -1.00
C PRO A 60 1.03 -1.93 -0.84
N THR A 61 0.78 -0.79 -0.18
CA THR A 61 -0.52 -0.14 -0.02
C THR A 61 -0.92 0.72 -1.22
N HIS A 62 -0.04 0.86 -2.23
CA HIS A 62 -0.28 1.61 -3.45
C HIS A 62 -0.80 0.69 -4.56
N TYR A 63 -1.89 1.08 -5.21
CA TYR A 63 -2.38 0.40 -6.40
C TYR A 63 -2.26 1.28 -7.63
N PHE A 64 -1.51 0.83 -8.64
CA PHE A 64 -1.23 1.58 -9.87
C PHE A 64 -2.30 1.28 -10.93
N ILE A 65 -2.76 2.35 -11.59
CA ILE A 65 -3.68 2.30 -12.72
C ILE A 65 -3.11 3.13 -13.86
N ASN A 66 -3.18 2.62 -15.08
CA ASN A 66 -2.87 3.40 -16.28
C ASN A 66 -3.96 4.46 -16.54
N ALA A 67 -3.78 5.29 -17.58
CA ALA A 67 -4.80 6.22 -18.04
C ALA A 67 -5.98 5.44 -18.63
N GLU A 68 -6.83 4.87 -17.78
CA GLU A 68 -7.99 4.06 -18.15
C GLU A 68 -9.14 4.26 -17.13
N ASP A 69 -10.31 3.70 -17.43
CA ASP A 69 -11.52 3.76 -16.59
C ASP A 69 -12.00 5.21 -16.30
N GLY A 70 -11.66 6.17 -17.17
CA GLY A 70 -12.04 7.59 -17.07
C GLY A 70 -10.94 8.48 -16.46
N LEU A 71 -9.79 7.91 -16.08
CA LEU A 71 -8.60 8.69 -15.67
C LEU A 71 -7.79 9.12 -16.89
N ASP A 72 -7.46 10.39 -17.01
CA ASP A 72 -6.67 10.96 -18.11
C ASP A 72 -5.17 10.65 -18.00
N LEU A 73 -4.68 10.35 -16.81
CA LEU A 73 -3.27 10.13 -16.53
C LEU A 73 -3.05 8.84 -15.73
N PRO A 74 -1.90 8.17 -15.92
CA PRO A 74 -1.47 7.10 -15.02
C PRO A 74 -1.51 7.60 -13.56
N SER A 75 -2.11 6.82 -12.70
CA SER A 75 -2.44 7.24 -11.34
C SER A 75 -2.16 6.14 -10.32
N VAL A 76 -2.10 6.54 -9.06
CA VAL A 76 -1.96 5.64 -7.89
C VAL A 76 -3.12 5.86 -6.96
N ILE A 77 -3.78 4.78 -6.56
CA ILE A 77 -4.72 4.75 -5.44
C ILE A 77 -3.90 4.53 -4.17
N LEU A 78 -4.09 5.39 -3.19
CA LEU A 78 -3.35 5.40 -1.93
C LEU A 78 -4.22 4.75 -0.84
N LEU A 79 -4.06 3.44 -0.63
CA LEU A 79 -4.92 2.70 0.29
C LEU A 79 -4.56 2.92 1.77
N GLU A 80 -3.46 3.62 2.06
CA GLU A 80 -3.13 4.16 3.38
C GLU A 80 -3.74 5.55 3.64
N GLN A 81 -4.35 6.17 2.62
CA GLN A 81 -4.98 7.50 2.72
C GLN A 81 -6.51 7.38 2.66
N LEU A 82 -7.05 6.55 3.56
CA LEU A 82 -8.49 6.31 3.67
C LEU A 82 -9.18 7.46 4.41
N ARG A 83 -10.36 7.85 3.95
CA ARG A 83 -11.18 8.86 4.63
C ARG A 83 -12.65 8.53 4.52
N THR A 84 -13.40 8.84 5.56
CA THR A 84 -14.87 8.91 5.51
C THR A 84 -15.26 10.34 5.18
N ILE A 85 -16.05 10.51 4.12
CA ILE A 85 -16.56 11.82 3.70
C ILE A 85 -18.07 11.77 3.51
N ASP A 86 -18.74 12.90 3.68
CA ASP A 86 -20.15 13.06 3.31
C ASP A 86 -20.29 12.95 1.79
N LYS A 87 -21.33 12.28 1.30
CA LYS A 87 -21.62 12.13 -0.13
C LYS A 87 -21.74 13.45 -0.87
N ARG A 88 -22.17 14.52 -0.20
CA ARG A 88 -22.26 15.87 -0.78
C ARG A 88 -20.91 16.45 -1.20
N ARG A 89 -19.79 15.88 -0.72
CA ARG A 89 -18.43 16.27 -1.13
C ARG A 89 -17.98 15.59 -2.41
N LEU A 90 -18.72 14.56 -2.89
CA LEU A 90 -18.50 13.94 -4.18
C LEU A 90 -19.11 14.82 -5.28
N ASP A 91 -18.26 15.32 -6.18
CA ASP A 91 -18.65 16.24 -7.22
C ASP A 91 -18.75 15.52 -8.58
N LYS A 92 -17.83 15.75 -9.50
CA LYS A 92 -17.85 15.20 -10.84
C LYS A 92 -17.52 13.70 -10.83
N TYR A 93 -18.41 12.90 -11.41
CA TYR A 93 -18.15 11.48 -11.68
C TYR A 93 -17.04 11.35 -12.75
N ILE A 94 -16.08 10.47 -12.53
CA ILE A 94 -14.97 10.22 -13.45
C ILE A 94 -15.22 8.95 -14.25
N GLY A 95 -15.55 7.86 -13.58
CA GLY A 95 -15.72 6.54 -14.14
C GLY A 95 -15.79 5.49 -13.06
N ARG A 96 -15.85 4.21 -13.46
CA ARG A 96 -15.84 3.08 -12.55
C ARG A 96 -14.69 2.14 -12.86
N LEU A 97 -13.99 1.72 -11.84
CA LEU A 97 -12.93 0.72 -11.95
C LEU A 97 -13.47 -0.61 -12.46
N LYS A 98 -12.78 -1.20 -13.43
CA LYS A 98 -13.03 -2.58 -13.86
C LYS A 98 -12.73 -3.56 -12.74
N LYS A 99 -13.35 -4.75 -12.79
CA LYS A 99 -13.20 -5.79 -11.76
C LYS A 99 -11.73 -6.09 -11.43
N LYS A 100 -10.83 -6.21 -12.42
CA LYS A 100 -9.41 -6.46 -12.22
C LYS A 100 -8.75 -5.42 -11.29
N HIS A 101 -9.16 -4.15 -11.41
CA HIS A 101 -8.63 -3.06 -10.59
C HIS A 101 -9.24 -3.03 -9.19
N ILE A 102 -10.53 -3.39 -9.08
CA ILE A 102 -11.18 -3.56 -7.77
C ILE A 102 -10.49 -4.68 -6.99
N ASP A 103 -10.18 -5.81 -7.63
CA ASP A 103 -9.51 -6.94 -6.97
C ASP A 103 -8.08 -6.57 -6.52
N GLY A 104 -7.31 -5.87 -7.37
CA GLY A 104 -5.97 -5.38 -7.00
C GLY A 104 -6.00 -4.31 -5.90
N MET A 105 -6.96 -3.39 -5.96
CA MET A 105 -7.21 -2.40 -4.91
C MET A 105 -7.58 -3.06 -3.58
N ASN A 106 -8.40 -4.12 -3.59
CA ASN A 106 -8.78 -4.88 -2.39
C ASN A 106 -7.57 -5.52 -1.73
N HIS A 107 -6.64 -6.08 -2.51
CA HIS A 107 -5.41 -6.64 -1.99
C HIS A 107 -4.55 -5.58 -1.27
N ALA A 108 -4.30 -4.44 -1.92
CA ALA A 108 -3.56 -3.33 -1.33
C ALA A 108 -4.26 -2.75 -0.08
N LEU A 109 -5.60 -2.70 -0.08
CA LEU A 109 -6.39 -2.29 1.08
C LEU A 109 -6.23 -3.27 2.24
N ALA A 110 -6.32 -4.56 1.98
CA ALA A 110 -6.17 -5.60 3.00
C ALA A 110 -4.79 -5.54 3.67
N ILE A 111 -3.73 -5.22 2.91
CA ILE A 111 -2.39 -4.94 3.46
C ILE A 111 -2.42 -3.69 4.33
N SER A 112 -3.05 -2.60 3.86
CA SER A 112 -3.05 -1.31 4.54
C SER A 112 -3.66 -1.35 5.94
N ILE A 113 -4.64 -2.23 6.16
CA ILE A 113 -5.34 -2.39 7.45
C ILE A 113 -5.01 -3.73 8.15
N ASP A 114 -3.91 -4.37 7.75
CA ASP A 114 -3.35 -5.61 8.33
C ASP A 114 -4.30 -6.82 8.31
N LEU A 115 -5.23 -6.88 7.36
CA LEU A 115 -6.05 -8.09 7.13
C LEU A 115 -5.26 -9.20 6.46
N ILE A 116 -4.24 -8.84 5.69
CA ILE A 116 -3.24 -9.76 5.15
C ILE A 116 -1.86 -9.16 5.40
N GLN A 117 -0.97 -9.98 5.91
CA GLN A 117 0.41 -9.54 6.12
C GLN A 117 1.14 -9.52 4.77
N ASN A 118 1.48 -8.33 4.28
CA ASN A 118 2.48 -8.19 3.23
C ASN A 118 3.87 -8.15 3.86
N THR A 119 4.22 -9.20 4.59
CA THR A 119 5.61 -9.42 4.92
C THR A 119 6.28 -9.81 3.61
N PRO A 120 7.22 -9.02 3.07
CA PRO A 120 8.05 -9.52 1.99
C PRO A 120 8.60 -10.85 2.47
N HIS A 121 8.49 -11.90 1.66
CA HIS A 121 9.06 -13.21 2.01
C HIS A 121 10.55 -13.10 2.27
N SER A 122 11.17 -12.02 1.82
CA SER A 122 12.56 -11.69 2.11
C SER A 122 12.81 -10.18 2.16
N LEU A 123 13.76 -9.78 3.00
CA LEU A 123 14.31 -8.43 3.10
C LEU A 123 15.79 -8.45 2.75
N LEU A 124 16.25 -7.49 1.96
CA LEU A 124 17.68 -7.29 1.74
C LEU A 124 18.24 -6.43 2.87
N MET A 125 19.19 -6.95 3.63
CA MET A 125 19.81 -6.26 4.76
C MET A 125 21.31 -6.51 4.77
N CYS A 126 22.09 -5.46 5.00
CA CYS A 126 23.47 -5.62 5.39
C CYS A 126 23.53 -6.02 6.87
N LEU A 127 24.11 -7.18 7.19
CA LEU A 127 24.21 -7.69 8.56
C LEU A 127 25.64 -8.01 8.92
N CYS A 128 26.10 -7.52 10.08
CA CYS A 128 27.33 -8.00 10.69
C CYS A 128 27.16 -9.44 11.21
N SER A 129 28.26 -10.13 11.50
CA SER A 129 28.23 -11.53 11.96
C SER A 129 27.33 -11.75 13.17
N THR A 130 27.40 -10.87 14.17
CA THR A 130 26.58 -10.94 15.39
C THR A 130 25.09 -10.81 15.08
N CYS A 131 24.70 -9.82 14.27
CA CYS A 131 23.30 -9.63 13.91
C CYS A 131 22.77 -10.78 13.03
N ALA A 132 23.58 -11.26 12.09
CA ALA A 132 23.22 -12.43 11.28
C ALA A 132 22.99 -13.67 12.13
N GLU A 133 23.82 -13.90 13.16
CA GLU A 133 23.64 -15.02 14.09
C GLU A 133 22.39 -14.86 14.95
N ASN A 134 22.11 -13.65 15.43
CA ASN A 134 20.87 -13.37 16.16
C ASN A 134 19.62 -13.69 15.31
N PHE A 135 19.60 -13.30 14.03
CA PHE A 135 18.49 -13.67 13.15
C PHE A 135 18.34 -15.18 12.97
N ARG A 136 19.46 -15.93 12.86
CA ARG A 136 19.43 -17.40 12.74
C ARG A 136 18.94 -18.08 14.01
N SER A 137 19.39 -17.61 15.17
CA SER A 137 19.07 -18.21 16.47
C SER A 137 17.59 -18.08 16.85
N THR A 138 16.87 -17.10 16.29
CA THR A 138 15.41 -16.97 16.51
C THR A 138 14.62 -18.14 15.92
N GLY A 139 15.19 -18.88 14.95
CA GLY A 139 14.47 -19.91 14.19
C GLY A 139 13.39 -19.38 13.23
N ALA A 140 13.06 -18.11 13.32
CA ALA A 140 11.99 -17.48 12.52
C ALA A 140 12.44 -17.07 11.13
N TYR A 141 13.75 -17.02 10.87
CA TYR A 141 14.31 -16.52 9.63
C TYR A 141 15.34 -17.48 9.04
N TYR A 142 15.42 -17.46 7.71
CA TYR A 142 16.50 -18.05 6.93
C TYR A 142 17.32 -16.92 6.30
N LEU A 143 18.65 -16.98 6.38
CA LEU A 143 19.54 -15.98 5.79
C LEU A 143 20.33 -16.58 4.63
N ARG A 144 20.25 -15.94 3.47
CA ARG A 144 21.02 -16.25 2.28
C ARG A 144 21.92 -15.06 1.94
N ARG A 145 23.22 -15.29 1.72
CA ARG A 145 24.11 -14.25 1.17
C ARG A 145 23.63 -13.85 -0.21
N VAL A 146 23.51 -12.54 -0.48
CA VAL A 146 23.14 -12.01 -1.80
C VAL A 146 24.26 -12.31 -2.79
N ASP A 147 25.48 -12.01 -2.41
CA ASP A 147 26.71 -12.40 -3.16
C ASP A 147 27.69 -13.05 -2.19
N SER A 148 27.99 -14.32 -2.43
CA SER A 148 28.97 -15.08 -1.64
C SER A 148 30.43 -14.59 -1.83
N LYS A 149 30.70 -13.87 -2.93
CA LYS A 149 31.99 -13.30 -3.29
C LYS A 149 32.12 -11.81 -2.95
N GLN A 150 31.11 -11.19 -2.33
CA GLN A 150 31.14 -9.79 -1.95
C GLN A 150 32.42 -9.46 -1.16
N ALA A 151 33.27 -8.63 -1.72
CA ALA A 151 34.56 -8.25 -1.13
C ALA A 151 34.40 -7.07 -0.15
N GLY A 152 33.52 -6.12 -0.47
CA GLY A 152 33.25 -4.95 0.37
C GLY A 152 32.25 -5.25 1.50
N LYS A 153 32.46 -4.62 2.64
CA LYS A 153 31.50 -4.63 3.76
C LYS A 153 30.87 -3.25 3.89
N ASP A 154 29.59 -3.21 4.21
CA ASP A 154 28.86 -1.98 4.50
C ASP A 154 28.43 -1.93 5.97
N THR A 155 27.97 -0.78 6.42
CA THR A 155 27.45 -0.62 7.77
C THR A 155 26.22 -1.51 7.98
N CYS A 156 26.22 -2.30 9.04
CA CYS A 156 25.12 -3.19 9.39
C CYS A 156 23.81 -2.39 9.57
N THR A 157 22.80 -2.66 8.75
CA THR A 157 21.51 -1.96 8.75
C THR A 157 20.76 -2.14 10.08
N TYR A 158 21.03 -3.24 10.82
CA TYR A 158 20.32 -3.55 12.05
C TYR A 158 20.93 -2.86 13.29
N CYS A 159 22.24 -2.91 13.48
CA CYS A 159 22.87 -2.32 14.66
C CYS A 159 23.54 -0.97 14.41
N ASN A 160 23.74 -0.58 13.16
CA ASN A 160 24.43 0.65 12.72
C ASN A 160 25.83 0.87 13.35
N GLN A 161 26.47 -0.19 13.85
CA GLN A 161 27.75 -0.10 14.58
C GLN A 161 28.87 -0.92 13.94
N ARG A 162 28.56 -2.03 13.28
CA ARG A 162 29.55 -2.97 12.77
C ARG A 162 29.41 -3.11 11.26
N MET A 163 30.51 -3.43 10.61
CA MET A 163 30.53 -3.73 9.17
C MET A 163 30.03 -5.15 8.94
N GLY A 164 29.25 -5.34 7.86
CA GLY A 164 28.61 -6.59 7.50
C GLY A 164 28.57 -6.85 6.01
N PHE A 165 27.84 -7.87 5.64
CA PHE A 165 27.61 -8.28 4.28
C PHE A 165 26.11 -8.30 3.96
N ASP A 166 25.76 -8.30 2.68
CA ASP A 166 24.38 -8.29 2.25
C ASP A 166 23.76 -9.68 2.32
N TYR A 167 22.64 -9.74 3.02
CA TYR A 167 21.83 -10.95 3.18
C TYR A 167 20.41 -10.70 2.68
N GLU A 168 19.85 -11.71 2.08
CA GLU A 168 18.42 -11.86 1.96
C GLU A 168 17.92 -12.58 3.22
N VAL A 169 17.16 -11.84 4.02
CA VAL A 169 16.53 -12.33 5.26
C VAL A 169 15.13 -12.81 4.91
N ILE A 170 14.93 -14.11 4.92
CA ILE A 170 13.69 -14.77 4.50
C ILE A 170 12.95 -15.25 5.75
N ARG A 171 11.69 -14.83 5.92
CA ARG A 171 10.85 -15.34 7.01
C ARG A 171 10.46 -16.79 6.73
N ARG A 172 10.62 -17.68 7.70
CA ARG A 172 10.10 -19.04 7.61
C ARG A 172 8.58 -19.00 7.77
N ASN A 173 7.84 -19.61 6.84
CA ASN A 173 6.42 -19.82 7.04
C ASN A 173 6.24 -20.66 8.31
N GLN A 174 5.56 -20.15 9.30
CA GLN A 174 4.99 -21.00 10.34
C GLN A 174 3.85 -21.77 9.65
N GLU A 175 4.14 -23.01 9.24
CA GLU A 175 3.06 -23.92 8.90
C GLU A 175 2.15 -24.00 10.12
N GLY A 176 0.87 -23.68 9.89
CA GLY A 176 -0.13 -23.62 10.95
C GLY A 176 -0.11 -24.88 11.78
N GLY A 177 0.20 -24.73 13.05
CA GLY A 177 -0.11 -25.74 14.05
C GLY A 177 -1.63 -25.97 14.05
N LYS A 178 -2.01 -27.22 13.83
CA LYS A 178 -3.37 -27.72 13.97
C LYS A 178 -3.91 -27.46 15.39
#